data_70f90998536c61ed3daa111d73f09536
#
_entry.id   70f90998536c61ed3daa111d73f09536
#
_cell.length_a   1.000
_cell.length_b   1.000
_cell.length_c   1.000
_cell.angle_alpha   90.00
_cell.angle_beta   90.00
_cell.angle_gamma   90.00
#
_symmetry.space_group_name_H-M   'P 1'
#
loop_
_entity.id
_entity.type
_entity.pdbx_description
1 polymer ?
#
loop_
_entity_poly.entity_id
_entity_poly.type
_entity_poly.pdbx_seq_one_letter_code
_entity_poly.pdbx_strand_id
1 'polypeptide(L)'
;MATNLMVFTGNANPELASAIARHIGVPLGHASISKFSDGEVSVELNENVRGKDVFIIQPTCAPTNDSIMELLLTADALHRASANRITAVVPYYGYARQDRRVRSARVAISAKVVADMISAVGVNRVLTVDLHAEQIQGFFSIPVDNVYGSPVLTEDIERQRYENLTVVSPDVGGVVRARAVAKQLNVDLAIIDKRRPTANDAQVMNIIGDVEARSCLIVDDMVDTAGTLCKAAEALKDHGAQRVMAYATHPILSGPAIENIEGSALDSLVVTDTIPLSDAAKNCGRIRQLSMAKLLAESIRRVSNEESISAMFDNT
;
A
#
# COMPACT_ATOMS: atom_id res chain seq x y z
N MET A 1 2.51 31.39 -12.69
CA MET A 1 3.87 30.80 -12.87
C MET A 1 3.68 29.43 -13.47
N ALA A 2 4.40 29.08 -14.55
CA ALA A 2 4.34 27.72 -15.07
C ALA A 2 4.83 26.77 -13.97
N THR A 3 4.00 25.82 -13.58
CA THR A 3 4.39 24.82 -12.58
C THR A 3 5.59 24.04 -13.11
N ASN A 4 6.68 24.02 -12.35
CA ASN A 4 7.88 23.25 -12.73
C ASN A 4 7.68 21.74 -12.54
N LEU A 5 6.53 21.34 -11.99
CA LEU A 5 6.15 19.98 -11.65
C LEU A 5 5.55 19.27 -12.87
N MET A 6 6.01 18.05 -13.11
CA MET A 6 5.46 17.11 -14.10
C MET A 6 5.17 15.75 -13.45
N VAL A 7 4.11 15.11 -13.89
CA VAL A 7 3.69 13.80 -13.38
C VAL A 7 3.65 12.81 -14.53
N PHE A 8 4.42 11.73 -14.41
CA PHE A 8 4.40 10.61 -15.35
C PHE A 8 3.79 9.38 -14.67
N THR A 9 3.30 8.45 -15.45
CA THR A 9 2.79 7.16 -14.98
C THR A 9 3.45 6.01 -15.71
N GLY A 10 3.72 4.91 -15.00
CA GLY A 10 3.90 3.62 -15.65
C GLY A 10 2.55 2.94 -15.93
N ASN A 11 2.61 1.68 -16.34
CA ASN A 11 1.42 0.92 -16.73
C ASN A 11 0.69 0.24 -15.55
N ALA A 12 1.29 0.20 -14.36
CA ALA A 12 0.74 -0.57 -13.25
C ALA A 12 -0.55 0.01 -12.67
N ASN A 13 -0.73 1.35 -12.66
CA ASN A 13 -1.96 1.99 -12.15
C ASN A 13 -2.21 3.38 -12.76
N PRO A 14 -2.52 3.46 -14.07
CA PRO A 14 -2.76 4.73 -14.74
C PRO A 14 -4.01 5.46 -14.24
N GLU A 15 -5.01 4.74 -13.70
CA GLU A 15 -6.22 5.34 -13.14
C GLU A 15 -5.90 6.19 -11.91
N LEU A 16 -5.13 5.65 -10.96
CA LEU A 16 -4.67 6.39 -9.78
C LEU A 16 -3.79 7.59 -10.19
N ALA A 17 -2.85 7.39 -11.13
CA ALA A 17 -1.99 8.47 -11.61
C ALA A 17 -2.80 9.61 -12.24
N SER A 18 -3.81 9.29 -13.06
CA SER A 18 -4.72 10.27 -13.65
C SER A 18 -5.53 11.01 -12.60
N ALA A 19 -5.99 10.31 -11.55
CA ALA A 19 -6.71 10.93 -10.44
C ALA A 19 -5.80 11.88 -9.63
N ILE A 20 -4.56 11.48 -9.36
CA ILE A 20 -3.55 12.31 -8.69
C ILE A 20 -3.27 13.58 -9.52
N ALA A 21 -2.98 13.44 -10.80
CA ALA A 21 -2.69 14.57 -11.70
C ALA A 21 -3.86 15.58 -11.73
N ARG A 22 -5.11 15.10 -11.77
CA ARG A 22 -6.30 15.96 -11.67
C ARG A 22 -6.37 16.72 -10.35
N HIS A 23 -6.06 16.09 -9.22
CA HIS A 23 -6.05 16.76 -7.91
C HIS A 23 -4.94 17.82 -7.80
N ILE A 24 -3.79 17.59 -8.43
CA ILE A 24 -2.70 18.58 -8.50
C ILE A 24 -3.05 19.71 -9.47
N GLY A 25 -3.87 19.45 -10.48
CA GLY A 25 -4.23 20.42 -11.54
C GLY A 25 -3.21 20.48 -12.69
N VAL A 26 -2.51 19.36 -12.96
CA VAL A 26 -1.57 19.23 -14.07
C VAL A 26 -1.96 18.06 -14.98
N PRO A 27 -1.64 18.10 -16.29
CA PRO A 27 -1.78 16.93 -17.15
C PRO A 27 -0.75 15.85 -16.77
N LEU A 28 -1.03 14.60 -17.15
CA LEU A 28 0.00 13.57 -17.18
C LEU A 28 1.01 13.86 -18.30
N GLY A 29 2.27 13.62 -17.99
CA GLY A 29 3.36 13.70 -18.95
C GLY A 29 3.25 12.62 -20.04
N HIS A 30 3.72 12.92 -21.23
CA HIS A 30 3.66 12.04 -22.39
C HIS A 30 4.90 11.13 -22.43
N ALA A 31 4.70 9.84 -22.15
CA ALA A 31 5.68 8.78 -22.33
C ALA A 31 5.04 7.56 -22.98
N SER A 32 5.79 6.86 -23.81
CA SER A 32 5.40 5.57 -24.38
C SER A 32 6.14 4.47 -23.63
N ILE A 33 5.41 3.62 -22.92
CA ILE A 33 5.95 2.47 -22.19
C ILE A 33 5.34 1.21 -22.80
N SER A 34 6.16 0.38 -23.41
CA SER A 34 5.75 -0.81 -24.14
C SER A 34 6.72 -1.97 -23.90
N LYS A 35 6.48 -3.09 -24.53
CA LYS A 35 7.39 -4.24 -24.54
C LYS A 35 7.79 -4.59 -25.96
N PHE A 36 9.04 -4.99 -26.11
CA PHE A 36 9.49 -5.69 -27.32
C PHE A 36 8.90 -7.10 -27.37
N SER A 37 9.01 -7.75 -28.54
CA SER A 37 8.47 -9.10 -28.74
C SER A 37 9.08 -10.20 -27.85
N ASP A 38 10.27 -9.95 -27.34
CA ASP A 38 10.99 -10.82 -26.39
C ASP A 38 10.62 -10.54 -24.92
N GLY A 39 9.79 -9.50 -24.67
CA GLY A 39 9.31 -9.12 -23.34
C GLY A 39 10.11 -8.03 -22.64
N GLU A 40 11.21 -7.54 -23.23
CA GLU A 40 11.95 -6.40 -22.68
C GLU A 40 11.11 -5.13 -22.69
N VAL A 41 11.18 -4.35 -21.60
CA VAL A 41 10.47 -3.07 -21.47
C VAL A 41 11.18 -1.99 -22.27
N SER A 42 10.41 -1.20 -23.01
CA SER A 42 10.86 -0.03 -23.76
C SER A 42 10.18 1.23 -23.23
N VAL A 43 10.95 2.27 -22.98
CA VAL A 43 10.45 3.58 -22.51
C VAL A 43 10.95 4.68 -23.42
N GLU A 44 10.02 5.54 -23.88
CA GLU A 44 10.32 6.75 -24.66
C GLU A 44 9.58 7.95 -24.05
N LEU A 45 10.31 9.03 -23.77
CA LEU A 45 9.74 10.29 -23.31
C LEU A 45 9.39 11.15 -24.53
N ASN A 46 8.13 11.58 -24.61
CA ASN A 46 7.62 12.31 -25.78
C ASN A 46 7.47 13.83 -25.51
N GLU A 47 8.11 14.33 -24.45
CA GLU A 47 8.13 15.76 -24.14
C GLU A 47 9.41 16.20 -23.43
N ASN A 48 9.62 17.50 -23.35
CA ASN A 48 10.82 18.08 -22.75
C ASN A 48 10.70 18.16 -21.23
N VAL A 49 11.57 17.41 -20.53
CA VAL A 49 11.61 17.33 -19.07
C VAL A 49 12.83 18.07 -18.47
N ARG A 50 13.65 18.73 -19.30
CA ARG A 50 14.87 19.41 -18.83
C ARG A 50 14.58 20.44 -17.75
N GLY A 51 15.26 20.29 -16.61
CA GLY A 51 15.13 21.19 -15.46
C GLY A 51 13.80 21.08 -14.71
N LYS A 52 12.97 20.08 -15.00
CA LYS A 52 11.67 19.87 -14.36
C LYS A 52 11.82 19.06 -13.06
N ASP A 53 10.86 19.26 -12.14
CA ASP A 53 10.62 18.44 -10.97
C ASP A 53 9.60 17.35 -11.35
N VAL A 54 10.09 16.11 -11.48
CA VAL A 54 9.32 15.03 -12.12
C VAL A 54 8.94 13.98 -11.08
N PHE A 55 7.67 13.58 -11.10
CA PHE A 55 7.11 12.52 -10.27
C PHE A 55 6.67 11.36 -11.16
N ILE A 56 7.18 10.16 -10.88
CA ILE A 56 6.81 8.92 -11.58
C ILE A 56 5.88 8.13 -10.67
N ILE A 57 4.61 7.99 -11.06
CA ILE A 57 3.63 7.20 -10.30
C ILE A 57 3.63 5.77 -10.84
N GLN A 58 4.20 4.84 -10.06
CA GLN A 58 4.29 3.43 -10.42
C GLN A 58 4.32 2.55 -9.19
N PRO A 59 3.18 1.96 -8.77
CA PRO A 59 3.21 0.90 -7.78
C PRO A 59 3.95 -0.30 -8.35
N THR A 60 4.79 -0.95 -7.54
CA THR A 60 5.54 -2.13 -7.97
C THR A 60 4.78 -3.42 -7.64
N CYS A 61 3.47 -3.43 -8.00
CA CYS A 61 2.57 -4.57 -7.89
C CYS A 61 2.67 -5.51 -9.11
N ALA A 62 1.90 -6.57 -9.10
CA ALA A 62 1.89 -7.55 -10.19
C ALA A 62 1.44 -6.92 -11.54
N PRO A 63 2.15 -7.26 -12.63
CA PRO A 63 3.34 -8.12 -12.74
C PRO A 63 4.58 -7.42 -12.18
N THR A 64 5.01 -7.84 -10.99
CA THR A 64 5.92 -7.09 -10.12
C THR A 64 7.26 -6.76 -10.78
N ASN A 65 7.86 -7.72 -11.49
CA ASN A 65 9.16 -7.51 -12.14
C ASN A 65 9.07 -6.50 -13.29
N ASP A 66 8.00 -6.56 -14.07
CA ASP A 66 7.75 -5.61 -15.15
C ASP A 66 7.52 -4.20 -14.60
N SER A 67 6.70 -4.08 -13.56
CA SER A 67 6.41 -2.79 -12.91
C SER A 67 7.67 -2.14 -12.33
N ILE A 68 8.59 -2.94 -11.76
CA ILE A 68 9.89 -2.46 -11.29
C ILE A 68 10.73 -2.00 -12.47
N MET A 69 10.84 -2.79 -13.54
CA MET A 69 11.63 -2.42 -14.72
C MET A 69 11.10 -1.17 -15.41
N GLU A 70 9.79 -1.02 -15.53
CA GLU A 70 9.17 0.22 -16.06
C GLU A 70 9.58 1.45 -15.22
N LEU A 71 9.54 1.34 -13.88
CA LEU A 71 9.97 2.42 -12.99
C LEU A 71 11.44 2.77 -13.19
N LEU A 72 12.32 1.76 -13.23
CA LEU A 72 13.77 1.97 -13.34
C LEU A 72 14.14 2.60 -14.70
N LEU A 73 13.59 2.09 -15.79
CA LEU A 73 13.87 2.59 -17.13
C LEU A 73 13.28 3.99 -17.35
N THR A 74 12.09 4.28 -16.79
CA THR A 74 11.52 5.62 -16.82
C THR A 74 12.39 6.61 -16.06
N ALA A 75 12.90 6.23 -14.88
CA ALA A 75 13.79 7.08 -14.09
C ALA A 75 15.12 7.36 -14.84
N ASP A 76 15.74 6.34 -15.46
CA ASP A 76 16.97 6.51 -16.26
C ASP A 76 16.72 7.41 -17.47
N ALA A 77 15.62 7.24 -18.19
CA ALA A 77 15.26 8.09 -19.31
C ALA A 77 15.10 9.56 -18.90
N LEU A 78 14.43 9.84 -17.79
CA LEU A 78 14.26 11.17 -17.21
C LEU A 78 15.60 11.77 -16.78
N HIS A 79 16.45 10.98 -16.13
CA HIS A 79 17.79 11.39 -15.72
C HIS A 79 18.64 11.79 -16.94
N ARG A 80 18.66 10.98 -17.99
CA ARG A 80 19.37 11.27 -19.25
C ARG A 80 18.79 12.47 -20.00
N ALA A 81 17.49 12.72 -19.88
CA ALA A 81 16.82 13.88 -20.43
C ALA A 81 17.02 15.16 -19.60
N SER A 82 17.85 15.11 -18.54
CA SER A 82 18.21 16.20 -17.65
C SER A 82 17.02 16.74 -16.84
N ALA A 83 16.12 15.91 -16.37
CA ALA A 83 15.20 16.28 -15.28
C ALA A 83 16.01 16.80 -14.08
N ASN A 84 15.50 17.81 -13.39
CA ASN A 84 16.22 18.43 -12.27
C ASN A 84 16.10 17.56 -11.00
N ARG A 85 14.91 17.04 -10.72
CA ARG A 85 14.64 16.15 -9.59
C ARG A 85 13.66 15.07 -10.03
N ILE A 86 13.92 13.84 -9.64
CA ILE A 86 13.08 12.69 -9.96
C ILE A 86 12.61 12.08 -8.66
N THR A 87 11.31 12.08 -8.42
CA THR A 87 10.66 11.43 -7.27
C THR A 87 9.90 10.21 -7.76
N ALA A 88 10.28 9.02 -7.27
CA ALA A 88 9.51 7.80 -7.48
C ALA A 88 8.34 7.75 -6.49
N VAL A 89 7.11 7.88 -6.98
CA VAL A 89 5.89 7.69 -6.21
C VAL A 89 5.48 6.23 -6.38
N VAL A 90 5.70 5.45 -5.35
CA VAL A 90 5.49 3.99 -5.33
C VAL A 90 4.37 3.68 -4.32
N PRO A 91 3.08 3.81 -4.71
CA PRO A 91 1.95 3.62 -3.79
C PRO A 91 1.94 2.26 -3.11
N TYR A 92 2.43 1.22 -3.79
CA TYR A 92 2.73 -0.08 -3.22
C TYR A 92 4.16 -0.48 -3.53
N TYR A 93 4.95 -0.75 -2.49
CA TYR A 93 6.33 -1.20 -2.60
C TYR A 93 6.39 -2.74 -2.59
N GLY A 94 6.59 -3.32 -3.76
CA GLY A 94 6.74 -4.76 -3.94
C GLY A 94 8.01 -5.30 -3.28
N TYR A 95 8.06 -6.60 -3.00
CA TYR A 95 9.15 -7.27 -2.27
C TYR A 95 9.33 -6.84 -0.80
N ALA A 96 8.49 -5.96 -0.27
CA ALA A 96 8.56 -5.43 1.10
C ALA A 96 8.52 -6.52 2.19
N ARG A 97 7.88 -7.67 1.92
CA ARG A 97 7.75 -8.78 2.90
C ARG A 97 9.06 -9.50 3.21
N GLN A 98 10.09 -9.32 2.38
CA GLN A 98 11.43 -9.86 2.59
C GLN A 98 12.38 -8.75 3.04
N ASP A 99 12.09 -8.21 4.23
CA ASP A 99 12.77 -7.07 4.85
C ASP A 99 13.93 -7.47 5.77
N ARG A 100 14.04 -8.76 6.10
CA ARG A 100 15.03 -9.29 7.05
C ARG A 100 15.40 -10.72 6.75
N ARG A 101 16.57 -11.11 7.23
CA ARG A 101 17.02 -12.49 7.17
C ARG A 101 16.50 -13.29 8.37
N VAL A 102 15.81 -14.39 8.12
CA VAL A 102 15.42 -15.35 9.14
C VAL A 102 16.66 -16.14 9.61
N ARG A 103 16.82 -16.32 10.92
CA ARG A 103 18.04 -16.91 11.53
C ARG A 103 18.47 -18.27 10.94
N SER A 104 17.52 -19.09 10.53
CA SER A 104 17.78 -20.46 10.03
C SER A 104 17.88 -20.56 8.50
N ALA A 105 17.71 -19.45 7.75
CA ALA A 105 17.64 -19.49 6.30
C ALA A 105 18.70 -18.61 5.63
N ARG A 106 19.20 -19.09 4.47
CA ARG A 106 20.07 -18.31 3.58
C ARG A 106 19.19 -17.70 2.48
N VAL A 107 18.57 -16.56 2.79
CA VAL A 107 17.63 -15.87 1.90
C VAL A 107 18.13 -14.47 1.58
N ALA A 108 17.67 -13.93 0.45
CA ALA A 108 17.88 -12.52 0.12
C ALA A 108 17.06 -11.62 1.04
N ILE A 109 17.51 -10.36 1.18
CA ILE A 109 16.68 -9.26 1.70
C ILE A 109 16.21 -8.49 0.46
N SER A 110 15.13 -8.98 -0.17
CA SER A 110 14.68 -8.49 -1.48
C SER A 110 14.24 -7.04 -1.44
N ALA A 111 13.68 -6.58 -0.31
CA ALA A 111 13.36 -5.17 -0.10
C ALA A 111 14.58 -4.26 -0.24
N LYS A 112 15.75 -4.71 0.25
CA LYS A 112 17.02 -3.97 0.11
C LYS A 112 17.51 -3.96 -1.34
N VAL A 113 17.42 -5.08 -2.05
CA VAL A 113 17.83 -5.17 -3.46
C VAL A 113 17.04 -4.19 -4.32
N VAL A 114 15.71 -4.15 -4.16
CA VAL A 114 14.84 -3.21 -4.90
C VAL A 114 15.16 -1.76 -4.53
N ALA A 115 15.41 -1.46 -3.24
CA ALA A 115 15.80 -0.13 -2.79
C ALA A 115 17.13 0.34 -3.43
N ASP A 116 18.12 -0.55 -3.55
CA ASP A 116 19.40 -0.25 -4.22
C ASP A 116 19.20 0.02 -5.71
N MET A 117 18.39 -0.77 -6.39
CA MET A 117 18.09 -0.59 -7.81
C MET A 117 17.44 0.77 -8.07
N ILE A 118 16.42 1.16 -7.28
CA ILE A 118 15.75 2.46 -7.40
C ILE A 118 16.73 3.60 -7.10
N SER A 119 17.58 3.46 -6.09
CA SER A 119 18.59 4.48 -5.74
C SER A 119 19.65 4.65 -6.82
N ALA A 120 19.99 3.57 -7.55
CA ALA A 120 21.08 3.57 -8.54
C ALA A 120 20.72 4.25 -9.87
N VAL A 121 19.43 4.35 -10.23
CA VAL A 121 18.99 4.84 -11.56
C VAL A 121 18.72 6.35 -11.61
N GLY A 122 19.18 7.12 -10.62
CA GLY A 122 19.05 8.57 -10.62
C GLY A 122 17.78 9.11 -9.97
N VAL A 123 17.02 8.28 -9.25
CA VAL A 123 15.93 8.73 -8.38
C VAL A 123 16.51 9.53 -7.21
N ASN A 124 15.94 10.70 -6.93
CA ASN A 124 16.38 11.59 -5.85
C ASN A 124 15.59 11.37 -4.54
N ARG A 125 14.38 10.84 -4.62
CA ARG A 125 13.47 10.63 -3.48
C ARG A 125 12.45 9.53 -3.81
N VAL A 126 12.02 8.79 -2.79
CA VAL A 126 10.90 7.86 -2.88
C VAL A 126 9.74 8.38 -2.02
N LEU A 127 8.53 8.37 -2.56
CA LEU A 127 7.28 8.59 -1.85
C LEU A 127 6.47 7.29 -1.92
N THR A 128 6.14 6.70 -0.78
CA THR A 128 5.44 5.42 -0.71
C THR A 128 4.34 5.46 0.35
N VAL A 129 3.47 4.45 0.38
CA VAL A 129 2.37 4.35 1.34
C VAL A 129 2.54 3.08 2.16
N ASP A 130 2.36 3.18 3.48
CA ASP A 130 2.30 2.07 4.44
C ASP A 130 3.29 0.94 4.15
N LEU A 131 4.58 1.21 4.23
CA LEU A 131 5.60 0.17 4.11
C LEU A 131 5.31 -0.98 5.09
N HIS A 132 5.43 -2.22 4.61
CA HIS A 132 5.23 -3.42 5.42
C HIS A 132 6.04 -3.40 6.73
N ALA A 133 7.23 -2.83 6.67
CA ALA A 133 8.10 -2.60 7.81
C ALA A 133 8.78 -1.23 7.67
N GLU A 134 8.64 -0.37 8.68
CA GLU A 134 9.15 1.01 8.64
C GLU A 134 10.66 1.09 8.43
N GLN A 135 11.41 0.10 8.91
CA GLN A 135 12.87 0.03 8.74
C GLN A 135 13.32 -0.07 7.27
N ILE A 136 12.42 -0.42 6.32
CA ILE A 136 12.71 -0.43 4.88
C ILE A 136 13.16 0.95 4.40
N GLN A 137 12.68 2.04 5.02
CA GLN A 137 13.16 3.39 4.73
C GLN A 137 14.68 3.51 4.85
N GLY A 138 15.28 2.81 5.81
CA GLY A 138 16.73 2.77 6.02
C GLY A 138 17.51 1.93 4.99
N PHE A 139 16.83 1.24 4.07
CA PHE A 139 17.49 0.48 2.99
C PHE A 139 17.87 1.37 1.80
N PHE A 140 17.24 2.52 1.69
CA PHE A 140 17.52 3.48 0.63
C PHE A 140 18.69 4.37 1.00
N SER A 141 19.51 4.74 0.00
CA SER A 141 20.54 5.77 0.13
C SER A 141 20.05 7.18 -0.19
N ILE A 142 18.77 7.31 -0.50
CA ILE A 142 18.04 8.53 -0.83
C ILE A 142 16.88 8.74 0.16
N PRO A 143 16.37 9.97 0.32
CA PRO A 143 15.23 10.24 1.19
C PRO A 143 13.99 9.41 0.80
N VAL A 144 13.27 8.94 1.83
CA VAL A 144 12.01 8.22 1.69
C VAL A 144 10.94 8.91 2.53
N ASP A 145 9.82 9.23 1.90
CA ASP A 145 8.61 9.66 2.60
C ASP A 145 7.61 8.49 2.61
N ASN A 146 7.44 7.89 3.77
CA ASN A 146 6.40 6.87 3.98
C ASN A 146 5.14 7.57 4.48
N VAL A 147 4.13 7.64 3.63
CA VAL A 147 2.82 8.25 3.91
C VAL A 147 1.90 7.19 4.51
N TYR A 148 1.08 7.56 5.48
CA TYR A 148 0.14 6.62 6.09
C TYR A 148 -1.23 6.68 5.40
N GLY A 149 -1.79 5.50 5.10
CA GLY A 149 -3.14 5.36 4.56
C GLY A 149 -4.24 5.54 5.61
N SER A 150 -3.86 5.50 6.89
CA SER A 150 -4.81 5.60 8.02
C SER A 150 -5.79 6.77 7.94
N PRO A 151 -5.44 8.00 7.54
CA PRO A 151 -6.42 9.08 7.44
C PRO A 151 -7.56 8.80 6.46
N VAL A 152 -7.25 8.14 5.33
CA VAL A 152 -8.27 7.76 4.33
C VAL A 152 -9.17 6.64 4.87
N LEU A 153 -8.57 5.66 5.55
CA LEU A 153 -9.30 4.54 6.13
C LEU A 153 -10.19 5.00 7.29
N THR A 154 -9.66 5.81 8.23
CA THR A 154 -10.40 6.28 9.41
C THR A 154 -11.54 7.22 9.04
N GLU A 155 -11.35 8.11 8.06
CA GLU A 155 -12.44 8.97 7.55
C GLU A 155 -13.61 8.12 7.03
N ASP A 156 -13.34 7.02 6.36
CA ASP A 156 -14.38 6.11 5.90
C ASP A 156 -15.03 5.35 7.06
N ILE A 157 -14.25 4.84 8.01
CA ILE A 157 -14.76 4.14 9.19
C ILE A 157 -15.71 5.04 9.98
N GLU A 158 -15.36 6.30 10.21
CA GLU A 158 -16.22 7.30 10.89
C GLU A 158 -17.52 7.54 10.13
N ARG A 159 -17.48 7.60 8.80
CA ARG A 159 -18.69 7.75 7.95
C ARG A 159 -19.63 6.56 8.05
N GLN A 160 -19.10 5.34 8.25
CA GLN A 160 -19.91 4.12 8.38
C GLN A 160 -20.69 4.07 9.71
N ARG A 161 -20.25 4.78 10.76
CA ARG A 161 -20.90 4.85 12.07
C ARG A 161 -21.18 3.46 12.67
N TYR A 162 -20.17 2.58 12.66
CA TYR A 162 -20.29 1.25 13.24
C TYR A 162 -20.62 1.35 14.75
N GLU A 163 -21.66 0.63 15.17
CA GLU A 163 -22.03 0.55 16.58
C GLU A 163 -21.14 -0.43 17.33
N ASN A 164 -20.80 -0.14 18.58
CA ASN A 164 -19.98 -1.00 19.47
C ASN A 164 -18.67 -1.45 18.79
N LEU A 165 -17.94 -0.53 18.19
CA LEU A 165 -16.74 -0.82 17.42
C LEU A 165 -15.58 -1.23 18.33
N THR A 166 -14.87 -2.30 17.94
CA THR A 166 -13.59 -2.73 18.51
C THR A 166 -12.61 -2.94 17.36
N VAL A 167 -11.44 -2.29 17.40
CA VAL A 167 -10.37 -2.52 16.42
C VAL A 167 -9.64 -3.79 16.78
N VAL A 168 -9.31 -4.60 15.78
CA VAL A 168 -8.65 -5.90 15.95
C VAL A 168 -7.34 -5.94 15.19
N SER A 169 -6.26 -6.29 15.89
CA SER A 169 -5.01 -6.67 15.23
C SER A 169 -5.05 -8.14 14.81
N PRO A 170 -4.82 -8.48 13.53
CA PRO A 170 -4.87 -9.86 13.07
C PRO A 170 -3.72 -10.73 13.60
N ASP A 171 -2.67 -10.12 14.15
CA ASP A 171 -1.53 -10.79 14.76
C ASP A 171 -0.74 -9.81 15.66
N VAL A 172 0.30 -10.32 16.32
CA VAL A 172 1.15 -9.52 17.23
C VAL A 172 1.95 -8.46 16.47
N GLY A 173 2.29 -8.71 15.20
CA GLY A 173 3.07 -7.77 14.37
C GLY A 173 2.29 -6.50 14.00
N GLY A 174 0.99 -6.61 13.77
CA GLY A 174 0.10 -5.50 13.42
C GLY A 174 -0.39 -4.64 14.59
N VAL A 175 -0.04 -4.98 15.84
CA VAL A 175 -0.58 -4.31 17.05
C VAL A 175 -0.33 -2.81 17.06
N VAL A 176 0.83 -2.35 16.61
CA VAL A 176 1.17 -0.91 16.61
C VAL A 176 0.19 -0.15 15.72
N ARG A 177 -0.04 -0.65 14.50
CA ARG A 177 -1.00 -0.06 13.53
C ARG A 177 -2.43 -0.08 14.08
N ALA A 178 -2.89 -1.24 14.55
CA ALA A 178 -4.24 -1.37 15.08
C ALA A 178 -4.47 -0.45 16.31
N ARG A 179 -3.46 -0.29 17.16
CA ARG A 179 -3.51 0.63 18.32
C ARG A 179 -3.62 2.09 17.89
N ALA A 180 -2.89 2.50 16.85
CA ALA A 180 -2.99 3.86 16.32
C ALA A 180 -4.41 4.17 15.82
N VAL A 181 -5.01 3.25 15.05
CA VAL A 181 -6.39 3.36 14.57
C VAL A 181 -7.39 3.36 15.73
N ALA A 182 -7.25 2.45 16.71
CA ALA A 182 -8.13 2.40 17.88
C ALA A 182 -8.09 3.70 18.70
N LYS A 183 -6.88 4.26 18.90
CA LYS A 183 -6.68 5.54 19.57
C LYS A 183 -7.35 6.68 18.83
N GLN A 184 -7.18 6.75 17.51
CA GLN A 184 -7.77 7.82 16.68
C GLN A 184 -9.29 7.76 16.70
N LEU A 185 -9.88 6.56 16.64
CA LEU A 185 -11.33 6.35 16.71
C LEU A 185 -11.89 6.38 18.13
N ASN A 186 -11.02 6.43 19.16
CA ASN A 186 -11.39 6.35 20.58
C ASN A 186 -12.23 5.10 20.90
N VAL A 187 -11.77 3.93 20.46
CA VAL A 187 -12.43 2.63 20.65
C VAL A 187 -11.46 1.59 21.24
N ASP A 188 -12.02 0.47 21.72
CA ASP A 188 -11.25 -0.63 22.28
C ASP A 188 -10.37 -1.33 21.22
N LEU A 189 -9.31 -2.02 21.70
CA LEU A 189 -8.40 -2.83 20.90
C LEU A 189 -8.46 -4.29 21.36
N ALA A 190 -8.63 -5.20 20.41
CA ALA A 190 -8.42 -6.63 20.62
C ALA A 190 -7.25 -7.13 19.74
N ILE A 191 -6.64 -8.25 20.14
CA ILE A 191 -5.48 -8.84 19.45
C ILE A 191 -5.74 -10.32 19.24
N ILE A 192 -5.49 -10.81 18.02
CA ILE A 192 -5.49 -12.24 17.72
C ILE A 192 -4.06 -12.77 17.89
N ASP A 193 -3.84 -13.57 18.96
CA ASP A 193 -2.58 -14.26 19.20
C ASP A 193 -2.65 -15.68 18.61
N LYS A 194 -1.83 -15.89 17.56
CA LYS A 194 -1.74 -17.15 16.83
C LYS A 194 -0.71 -18.04 17.46
N ARG A 195 -1.14 -19.07 18.20
CA ARG A 195 -0.24 -20.05 18.79
C ARG A 195 -0.34 -21.38 18.04
N ARG A 196 0.81 -21.99 17.80
CA ARG A 196 0.93 -23.40 17.44
C ARG A 196 1.45 -24.13 18.66
N PRO A 197 0.63 -24.89 19.39
CA PRO A 197 1.07 -25.62 20.60
C PRO A 197 2.20 -26.60 20.27
N THR A 198 2.09 -27.31 19.13
CA THR A 198 3.15 -28.17 18.58
C THR A 198 3.18 -28.08 17.04
N ALA A 199 4.24 -28.64 16.41
CA ALA A 199 4.47 -28.54 14.96
C ALA A 199 3.35 -29.15 14.09
N ASN A 200 2.49 -30.02 14.66
CA ASN A 200 1.43 -30.75 13.95
C ASN A 200 0.02 -30.38 14.43
N ASP A 201 -0.13 -29.47 15.40
CA ASP A 201 -1.45 -29.09 15.91
C ASP A 201 -2.12 -28.01 15.05
N ALA A 202 -3.45 -28.03 15.08
CA ALA A 202 -4.25 -26.97 14.50
C ALA A 202 -3.87 -25.61 15.11
N GLN A 203 -3.81 -24.58 14.29
CA GLN A 203 -3.50 -23.23 14.74
C GLN A 203 -4.64 -22.74 15.65
N VAL A 204 -4.37 -22.59 16.94
CA VAL A 204 -5.32 -22.01 17.90
C VAL A 204 -5.20 -20.49 17.85
N MET A 205 -6.32 -19.81 17.64
CA MET A 205 -6.41 -18.36 17.72
C MET A 205 -6.94 -17.98 19.10
N ASN A 206 -6.08 -17.36 19.90
CA ASN A 206 -6.47 -16.80 21.19
C ASN A 206 -6.78 -15.32 21.02
N ILE A 207 -7.97 -14.88 21.44
CA ILE A 207 -8.38 -13.47 21.33
C ILE A 207 -8.14 -12.82 22.69
N ILE A 208 -7.37 -11.74 22.68
CA ILE A 208 -7.09 -10.89 23.84
C ILE A 208 -7.87 -9.60 23.66
N GLY A 209 -8.83 -9.31 24.54
CA GLY A 209 -9.76 -8.19 24.45
C GLY A 209 -11.20 -8.66 24.33
N ASP A 210 -12.14 -7.71 24.42
CA ASP A 210 -13.58 -7.99 24.36
C ASP A 210 -14.09 -7.84 22.92
N VAL A 211 -14.70 -8.92 22.39
CA VAL A 211 -15.26 -8.98 21.03
C VAL A 211 -16.71 -9.45 21.01
N GLU A 212 -17.25 -9.92 22.15
CA GLU A 212 -18.62 -10.42 22.26
C GLU A 212 -19.64 -9.30 21.99
N ALA A 213 -20.60 -9.55 21.12
CA ALA A 213 -21.61 -8.59 20.66
C ALA A 213 -21.04 -7.27 20.08
N ARG A 214 -19.77 -7.27 19.65
CA ARG A 214 -19.08 -6.10 19.05
C ARG A 214 -19.07 -6.14 17.53
N SER A 215 -18.92 -4.95 16.95
CA SER A 215 -18.48 -4.77 15.55
C SER A 215 -16.96 -4.80 15.54
N CYS A 216 -16.36 -5.88 15.05
CA CYS A 216 -14.91 -6.08 15.02
C CYS A 216 -14.33 -5.57 13.71
N LEU A 217 -13.36 -4.67 13.78
CA LEU A 217 -12.67 -4.07 12.65
C LEU A 217 -11.23 -4.56 12.61
N ILE A 218 -10.92 -5.50 11.73
CA ILE A 218 -9.55 -5.96 11.50
C ILE A 218 -8.80 -4.91 10.67
N VAL A 219 -7.62 -4.49 11.13
CA VAL A 219 -6.77 -3.52 10.40
C VAL A 219 -5.43 -4.17 10.08
N ASP A 220 -5.06 -4.12 8.79
CA ASP A 220 -3.78 -4.65 8.30
C ASP A 220 -3.16 -3.72 7.24
N ASP A 221 -1.87 -3.92 6.88
CA ASP A 221 -1.24 -3.20 5.77
C ASP A 221 -1.65 -3.77 4.42
N MET A 222 -1.77 -5.08 4.31
CA MET A 222 -2.06 -5.74 3.04
C MET A 222 -2.91 -6.99 3.18
N VAL A 223 -3.66 -7.29 2.14
CA VAL A 223 -4.35 -8.57 1.98
C VAL A 223 -3.82 -9.27 0.73
N ASP A 224 -3.18 -10.44 0.94
CA ASP A 224 -2.65 -11.26 -0.15
C ASP A 224 -3.65 -12.36 -0.54
N THR A 225 -3.50 -13.58 -0.05
CA THR A 225 -4.44 -14.68 -0.35
C THR A 225 -5.72 -14.66 0.50
N ALA A 226 -5.85 -13.73 1.41
CA ALA A 226 -6.93 -13.56 2.39
C ALA A 226 -7.13 -14.73 3.37
N GLY A 227 -6.39 -15.83 3.25
CA GLY A 227 -6.61 -17.00 4.12
C GLY A 227 -6.45 -16.71 5.61
N THR A 228 -5.45 -15.91 5.98
CA THR A 228 -5.25 -15.48 7.39
C THR A 228 -6.37 -14.57 7.89
N LEU A 229 -6.78 -13.62 7.04
CA LEU A 229 -7.86 -12.69 7.35
C LEU A 229 -9.20 -13.41 7.54
N CYS A 230 -9.53 -14.36 6.67
CA CYS A 230 -10.76 -15.14 6.75
C CYS A 230 -10.82 -16.01 8.01
N LYS A 231 -9.72 -16.68 8.36
CA LYS A 231 -9.62 -17.43 9.63
C LYS A 231 -9.74 -16.52 10.86
N ALA A 232 -9.19 -15.32 10.80
CA ALA A 232 -9.35 -14.33 11.85
C ALA A 232 -10.83 -13.92 12.02
N ALA A 233 -11.54 -13.72 10.90
CA ALA A 233 -12.96 -13.39 10.90
C ALA A 233 -13.81 -14.55 11.48
N GLU A 234 -13.52 -15.78 11.11
CA GLU A 234 -14.17 -16.98 11.70
C GLU A 234 -13.98 -17.02 13.21
N ALA A 235 -12.73 -16.90 13.68
CA ALA A 235 -12.43 -16.91 15.10
C ALA A 235 -13.17 -15.80 15.89
N LEU A 236 -13.27 -14.60 15.32
CA LEU A 236 -14.04 -13.51 15.94
C LEU A 236 -15.52 -13.82 16.02
N LYS A 237 -16.12 -14.38 14.96
CA LYS A 237 -17.52 -14.83 14.96
C LYS A 237 -17.78 -15.94 15.98
N ASP A 238 -16.87 -16.90 16.09
CA ASP A 238 -16.94 -18.00 17.08
C ASP A 238 -16.88 -17.47 18.53
N HIS A 239 -16.24 -16.31 18.75
CA HIS A 239 -16.21 -15.60 20.03
C HIS A 239 -17.32 -14.56 20.21
N GLY A 240 -18.38 -14.64 19.39
CA GLY A 240 -19.59 -13.84 19.57
C GLY A 240 -19.56 -12.45 18.91
N ALA A 241 -18.59 -12.15 18.03
CA ALA A 241 -18.60 -10.90 17.29
C ALA A 241 -19.86 -10.78 16.41
N GLN A 242 -20.57 -9.67 16.52
CA GLN A 242 -21.80 -9.42 15.77
C GLN A 242 -21.48 -9.17 14.29
N ARG A 243 -20.48 -8.36 14.00
CA ARG A 243 -19.99 -8.04 12.67
C ARG A 243 -18.47 -8.12 12.62
N VAL A 244 -17.91 -8.53 11.47
CA VAL A 244 -16.47 -8.55 11.27
C VAL A 244 -16.16 -7.89 9.93
N MET A 245 -15.52 -6.73 9.97
CA MET A 245 -15.05 -6.00 8.80
C MET A 245 -13.53 -5.99 8.80
N ALA A 246 -12.93 -5.78 7.63
CA ALA A 246 -11.50 -5.57 7.50
C ALA A 246 -11.19 -4.32 6.68
N TYR A 247 -10.14 -3.62 7.07
CA TYR A 247 -9.57 -2.49 6.36
C TYR A 247 -8.09 -2.73 6.14
N ALA A 248 -7.65 -2.64 4.90
CA ALA A 248 -6.24 -2.79 4.54
C ALA A 248 -5.84 -1.79 3.47
N THR A 249 -4.59 -1.34 3.53
CA THR A 249 -4.08 -0.39 2.55
C THR A 249 -3.86 -1.05 1.20
N HIS A 250 -3.20 -2.22 1.15
CA HIS A 250 -2.74 -2.82 -0.10
C HIS A 250 -3.53 -4.09 -0.48
N PRO A 251 -4.39 -4.01 -1.53
CA PRO A 251 -5.14 -5.17 -2.04
C PRO A 251 -4.29 -5.99 -3.03
N ILE A 252 -3.39 -6.83 -2.54
CA ILE A 252 -2.64 -7.74 -3.43
C ILE A 252 -3.61 -8.75 -4.05
N LEU A 253 -4.48 -9.34 -3.27
CA LEU A 253 -5.59 -10.22 -3.64
C LEU A 253 -5.17 -11.31 -4.63
N SER A 254 -4.06 -11.98 -4.34
CA SER A 254 -3.50 -13.02 -5.20
C SER A 254 -4.14 -14.39 -4.97
N GLY A 255 -3.96 -15.28 -5.95
CA GLY A 255 -4.43 -16.67 -5.86
C GLY A 255 -5.91 -16.77 -5.53
N PRO A 256 -6.31 -17.57 -4.51
CA PRO A 256 -7.71 -17.81 -4.16
C PRO A 256 -8.34 -16.71 -3.28
N ALA A 257 -7.78 -15.49 -3.27
CA ALA A 257 -8.20 -14.44 -2.34
C ALA A 257 -9.71 -14.13 -2.43
N ILE A 258 -10.23 -14.01 -3.63
CA ILE A 258 -11.65 -13.66 -3.84
C ILE A 258 -12.56 -14.80 -3.37
N GLU A 259 -12.25 -16.04 -3.73
CA GLU A 259 -12.99 -17.24 -3.29
C GLU A 259 -12.97 -17.35 -1.75
N ASN A 260 -11.80 -17.11 -1.13
CA ASN A 260 -11.67 -17.11 0.32
C ASN A 260 -12.55 -16.03 0.98
N ILE A 261 -12.57 -14.81 0.43
CA ILE A 261 -13.38 -13.70 0.96
C ILE A 261 -14.87 -14.00 0.81
N GLU A 262 -15.31 -14.47 -0.35
CA GLU A 262 -16.72 -14.80 -0.60
C GLU A 262 -17.23 -15.94 0.27
N GLY A 263 -16.37 -16.96 0.51
CA GLY A 263 -16.69 -18.11 1.35
C GLY A 263 -16.55 -17.91 2.86
N SER A 264 -16.03 -16.74 3.31
CA SER A 264 -15.67 -16.50 4.71
C SER A 264 -16.80 -15.90 5.56
N ALA A 265 -16.55 -15.81 6.85
CA ALA A 265 -17.39 -15.09 7.81
C ALA A 265 -17.14 -13.56 7.82
N LEU A 266 -16.29 -13.05 6.94
CA LEU A 266 -16.01 -11.62 6.80
C LEU A 266 -17.21 -10.91 6.17
N ASP A 267 -17.76 -9.90 6.84
CA ASP A 267 -18.89 -9.12 6.33
C ASP A 267 -18.48 -8.17 5.19
N SER A 268 -17.31 -7.53 5.29
CA SER A 268 -16.77 -6.66 4.24
C SER A 268 -15.27 -6.46 4.34
N LEU A 269 -14.63 -6.24 3.20
CA LEU A 269 -13.24 -5.82 3.07
C LEU A 269 -13.17 -4.45 2.39
N VAL A 270 -12.54 -3.49 3.05
CA VAL A 270 -12.26 -2.16 2.48
C VAL A 270 -10.77 -2.04 2.24
N VAL A 271 -10.41 -1.64 1.04
CA VAL A 271 -9.02 -1.51 0.60
C VAL A 271 -8.80 -0.17 -0.11
N THR A 272 -7.55 0.18 -0.37
CA THR A 272 -7.27 1.39 -1.15
C THR A 272 -6.92 1.06 -2.61
N ASP A 273 -6.79 2.09 -3.43
CA ASP A 273 -6.38 1.99 -4.83
C ASP A 273 -4.85 2.06 -5.04
N THR A 274 -4.05 1.78 -4.00
CA THR A 274 -2.58 1.65 -4.13
C THR A 274 -2.17 0.54 -5.09
N ILE A 275 -3.03 -0.47 -5.25
CA ILE A 275 -2.96 -1.53 -6.26
C ILE A 275 -4.33 -1.56 -6.97
N PRO A 276 -4.37 -1.62 -8.31
CA PRO A 276 -5.64 -1.74 -9.03
C PRO A 276 -6.31 -3.08 -8.74
N LEU A 277 -7.64 -3.06 -8.54
CA LEU A 277 -8.40 -4.27 -8.36
C LEU A 277 -8.55 -5.03 -9.68
N SER A 278 -8.44 -6.36 -9.64
CA SER A 278 -8.85 -7.23 -10.74
C SER A 278 -10.36 -7.15 -10.98
N ASP A 279 -10.82 -7.56 -12.15
CA ASP A 279 -12.26 -7.59 -12.46
C ASP A 279 -13.04 -8.49 -11.50
N ALA A 280 -12.46 -9.62 -11.07
CA ALA A 280 -13.05 -10.47 -10.06
C ALA A 280 -13.23 -9.75 -8.71
N ALA A 281 -12.20 -9.00 -8.28
CA ALA A 281 -12.28 -8.22 -7.04
C ALA A 281 -13.29 -7.06 -7.13
N LYS A 282 -13.37 -6.37 -8.27
CA LYS A 282 -14.35 -5.30 -8.52
C LYS A 282 -15.79 -5.83 -8.48
N ASN A 283 -16.01 -7.06 -8.93
CA ASN A 283 -17.33 -7.71 -8.95
C ASN A 283 -17.69 -8.39 -7.63
N CYS A 284 -16.75 -8.56 -6.70
CA CYS A 284 -17.02 -9.13 -5.38
C CYS A 284 -17.80 -8.12 -4.52
N GLY A 285 -19.05 -8.42 -4.19
CA GLY A 285 -19.93 -7.53 -3.40
C GLY A 285 -19.45 -7.25 -1.96
N ARG A 286 -18.43 -7.97 -1.49
CA ARG A 286 -17.84 -7.77 -0.16
C ARG A 286 -16.61 -6.85 -0.18
N ILE A 287 -16.07 -6.50 -1.35
CA ILE A 287 -14.88 -5.67 -1.48
C ILE A 287 -15.29 -4.25 -1.89
N ARG A 288 -14.76 -3.26 -1.19
CA ARG A 288 -14.93 -1.84 -1.50
C ARG A 288 -13.57 -1.15 -1.54
N GLN A 289 -13.37 -0.24 -2.50
CA GLN A 289 -12.11 0.45 -2.71
C GLN A 289 -12.24 1.94 -2.40
N LEU A 290 -11.24 2.48 -1.68
CA LEU A 290 -11.07 3.90 -1.38
C LEU A 290 -9.91 4.47 -2.19
N SER A 291 -10.02 5.74 -2.59
CA SER A 291 -8.94 6.36 -3.37
C SER A 291 -7.93 7.08 -2.50
N MET A 292 -6.64 6.83 -2.77
CA MET A 292 -5.49 7.52 -2.19
C MET A 292 -5.10 8.78 -2.98
N ALA A 293 -5.80 9.06 -4.07
CA ALA A 293 -5.39 10.11 -5.02
C ALA A 293 -5.25 11.50 -4.35
N LYS A 294 -6.19 11.88 -3.49
CA LYS A 294 -6.15 13.17 -2.79
C LYS A 294 -4.95 13.28 -1.84
N LEU A 295 -4.70 12.24 -1.06
CA LEU A 295 -3.59 12.19 -0.10
C LEU A 295 -2.24 12.22 -0.84
N LEU A 296 -2.08 11.40 -1.89
CA LEU A 296 -0.86 11.37 -2.69
C LEU A 296 -0.63 12.68 -3.46
N ALA A 297 -1.68 13.30 -3.98
CA ALA A 297 -1.58 14.60 -4.65
C ALA A 297 -1.08 15.68 -3.70
N GLU A 298 -1.61 15.73 -2.47
CA GLU A 298 -1.14 16.68 -1.44
C GLU A 298 0.31 16.38 -1.03
N SER A 299 0.68 15.10 -0.89
CA SER A 299 2.07 14.71 -0.61
C SER A 299 3.02 15.15 -1.71
N ILE A 300 2.67 14.93 -2.98
CA ILE A 300 3.45 15.37 -4.15
C ILE A 300 3.59 16.90 -4.16
N ARG A 301 2.49 17.64 -3.93
CA ARG A 301 2.51 19.10 -3.85
C ARG A 301 3.49 19.58 -2.77
N ARG A 302 3.45 18.98 -1.59
CA ARG A 302 4.35 19.31 -0.47
C ARG A 302 5.80 19.03 -0.80
N VAL A 303 6.11 17.86 -1.36
CA VAL A 303 7.47 17.53 -1.82
C VAL A 303 7.96 18.54 -2.84
N SER A 304 7.13 18.91 -3.81
CA SER A 304 7.49 19.88 -4.85
C SER A 304 7.72 21.29 -4.29
N ASN A 305 6.96 21.68 -3.28
CA ASN A 305 7.08 22.99 -2.61
C ASN A 305 8.08 23.01 -1.45
N GLU A 306 8.75 21.88 -1.16
CA GLU A 306 9.66 21.73 -0.02
C GLU A 306 8.96 21.93 1.35
N GLU A 307 7.67 21.56 1.43
CA GLU A 307 6.88 21.58 2.65
C GLU A 307 6.96 20.24 3.41
N SER A 308 6.73 20.27 4.73
CA SER A 308 6.75 19.07 5.58
C SER A 308 5.60 18.12 5.24
N ILE A 309 5.91 16.84 4.99
CA ILE A 309 4.93 15.75 4.85
C ILE A 309 4.42 15.30 6.21
N SER A 310 5.30 15.20 7.23
CA SER A 310 4.91 14.76 8.58
C SER A 310 3.80 15.61 9.18
N ALA A 311 3.77 16.91 8.87
CA ALA A 311 2.71 17.82 9.30
C ALA A 311 1.28 17.42 8.82
N MET A 312 1.16 16.52 7.84
CA MET A 312 -0.13 15.96 7.42
C MET A 312 -0.69 14.96 8.45
N PHE A 313 0.14 14.46 9.36
CA PHE A 313 -0.17 13.38 10.29
C PHE A 313 -0.05 13.81 11.76
N ASP A 314 0.29 15.06 12.05
CA ASP A 314 0.50 15.59 13.43
C ASP A 314 -0.77 15.56 14.31
N ASN A 315 -1.94 15.37 13.72
CA ASN A 315 -3.22 15.28 14.41
C ASN A 315 -3.82 13.84 14.43
N THR A 316 -3.04 12.83 14.02
CA THR A 316 -3.49 11.43 13.94
C THR A 316 -2.91 10.54 15.03
#